data_1856a76a5f5b68903e08e118f6bfe58d
#
_entry.id   1856a76a5f5b68903e08e118f6bfe58d
#
_cell.length_a   1.000
_cell.length_b   1.000
_cell.length_c   1.000
_cell.angle_alpha   90.00
_cell.angle_beta   90.00
_cell.angle_gamma   90.00
#
_symmetry.space_group_name_H-M   'P 1'
#
loop_
_entity.id
_entity.type
_entity.pdbx_description
1 polymer ?
#
loop_
_entity_poly.entity_id
_entity_poly.type
_entity_poly.pdbx_seq_one_letter_code
_entity_poly.pdbx_strand_id
1 'polypeptide(L)'
;MGLAMVGAGAWMHRKHLQQAAPGEELPSLTIDLGRSADRKRLLLFGGASAAFLMLTAFGSFQTYHYTESVQFCGQVCHTPMKPEFVTYQISPHAKIECVKCHVGDGAGAYVKAKMNGVHQLVGVITGGYHRPVKPPTNLRPAQDICEQCHWSQREVGKLDRTYTHFLADETNTQFSVRLSLNVGGGSPRGGEAGGIHWHMNLGHKVEYIATGEHRENIPWVRLTDANGVVTEFTTKDFKGDPAKEQLHRMDCMDCHNRPAHKFLSPNDAVDLSMAAGKIDPAIPWAKSNVVQVLTAEYATETEALAKIGDDLKARYAGRSGLETMVAEAQRIYSQNFFPEMKADWRAYPDNASHKNWAGCFRCHDGLHKTADRKRTLKASDCNSCHVILAQGAGEDLEKLNPKGHNFFHLDAEYSDFSCHNCHTGSFPKE
;
A
#
# COMPACT_ATOMS: atom_id res chain seq x y z
N MET A 1 5.01 37.90 8.51
CA MET A 1 5.30 38.99 9.51
C MET A 1 6.25 40.04 8.94
N GLY A 2 7.40 39.74 8.38
CA GLY A 2 8.36 40.71 7.87
C GLY A 2 7.80 41.74 6.90
N LEU A 3 7.03 41.27 5.89
CA LEU A 3 6.35 42.17 4.93
C LEU A 3 5.34 43.14 5.57
N ALA A 4 4.64 42.69 6.61
CA ALA A 4 3.71 43.54 7.35
C ALA A 4 4.45 44.60 8.17
N MET A 5 5.63 44.27 8.74
CA MET A 5 6.47 45.23 9.46
C MET A 5 7.12 46.25 8.50
N VAL A 6 7.55 45.81 7.31
CA VAL A 6 8.04 46.70 6.25
C VAL A 6 6.92 47.64 5.79
N GLY A 7 5.71 47.11 5.58
CA GLY A 7 4.54 47.93 5.24
C GLY A 7 4.17 48.93 6.33
N ALA A 8 4.16 48.55 7.62
CA ALA A 8 3.91 49.43 8.73
C ALA A 8 5.01 50.50 8.87
N GLY A 9 6.28 50.12 8.70
CA GLY A 9 7.41 51.05 8.70
C GLY A 9 7.32 52.06 7.55
N ALA A 10 7.02 51.63 6.35
CA ALA A 10 6.83 52.50 5.17
C ALA A 10 5.63 53.46 5.37
N TRP A 11 4.53 52.93 5.97
CA TRP A 11 3.36 53.76 6.27
C TRP A 11 3.66 54.84 7.36
N MET A 12 4.35 54.46 8.42
CA MET A 12 4.81 55.43 9.45
C MET A 12 5.75 56.46 8.88
N HIS A 13 6.69 56.06 8.03
CA HIS A 13 7.62 56.97 7.37
C HIS A 13 6.88 57.94 6.43
N ARG A 14 5.92 57.48 5.64
CA ARG A 14 5.06 58.35 4.82
C ARG A 14 4.26 59.33 5.66
N LYS A 15 3.74 58.93 6.80
CA LYS A 15 3.00 59.81 7.73
C LYS A 15 3.89 60.90 8.32
N HIS A 16 5.13 60.56 8.67
CA HIS A 16 6.13 61.56 9.11
C HIS A 16 6.50 62.54 7.98
N LEU A 17 6.68 62.06 6.76
CA LEU A 17 6.94 62.90 5.57
C LEU A 17 5.79 63.91 5.31
N GLN A 18 4.55 63.55 5.54
CA GLN A 18 3.38 64.41 5.38
C GLN A 18 3.22 65.45 6.48
N GLN A 19 3.83 65.23 7.63
CA GLN A 19 3.76 66.13 8.82
C GLN A 19 5.00 67.03 8.96
N ALA A 20 6.02 66.80 8.14
CA ALA A 20 7.24 67.66 8.16
C ALA A 20 6.97 69.00 7.52
N ALA A 21 7.46 70.07 8.15
CA ALA A 21 7.34 71.43 7.60
C ALA A 21 8.24 71.62 6.39
N PRO A 22 7.87 72.51 5.41
CA PRO A 22 8.71 72.77 4.24
C PRO A 22 10.11 73.29 4.65
N GLY A 23 11.14 72.46 4.37
CA GLY A 23 12.53 72.80 4.69
C GLY A 23 13.10 72.10 5.93
N GLU A 24 12.34 71.22 6.58
CA GLU A 24 12.80 70.42 7.72
C GLU A 24 13.61 69.23 7.17
N GLU A 25 14.91 69.15 7.50
CA GLU A 25 15.74 67.99 7.19
C GLU A 25 15.23 66.78 7.99
N LEU A 26 14.78 65.76 7.26
CA LEU A 26 14.36 64.51 7.93
C LEU A 26 15.55 63.89 8.67
N PRO A 27 15.31 63.38 9.89
CA PRO A 27 16.39 62.76 10.65
C PRO A 27 16.94 61.58 9.87
N SER A 28 18.15 61.74 9.32
CA SER A 28 18.90 60.64 8.71
C SER A 28 19.16 59.61 9.80
N LEU A 29 18.97 58.30 9.44
CA LEU A 29 19.26 57.18 10.35
C LEU A 29 20.78 57.04 10.47
N THR A 30 21.39 57.95 11.27
CA THR A 30 22.84 57.90 11.55
C THR A 30 23.04 57.11 12.85
N ILE A 31 23.72 55.97 12.77
CA ILE A 31 24.15 55.17 13.90
C ILE A 31 25.55 55.65 14.29
N ASP A 32 25.65 56.41 15.39
CA ASP A 32 26.94 56.84 15.93
C ASP A 32 27.42 55.84 16.99
N LEU A 33 28.38 54.99 16.58
CA LEU A 33 28.97 53.99 17.50
C LEU A 33 29.72 54.59 18.67
N GLY A 34 30.01 55.91 18.66
CA GLY A 34 30.59 56.67 19.77
C GLY A 34 29.55 56.87 20.91
N ARG A 35 28.25 56.90 20.59
CA ARG A 35 27.17 57.10 21.56
C ARG A 35 26.75 55.80 22.22
N SER A 36 26.79 55.76 23.57
CA SER A 36 26.40 54.59 24.35
C SER A 36 24.94 54.16 24.09
N ALA A 37 24.06 55.11 23.79
CA ALA A 37 22.63 54.86 23.50
C ALA A 37 22.46 54.12 22.16
N ASP A 38 23.20 54.47 21.10
CA ASP A 38 23.11 53.87 19.78
C ASP A 38 23.76 52.47 19.77
N ARG A 39 24.83 52.29 20.54
CA ARG A 39 25.42 50.94 20.78
C ARG A 39 24.43 50.02 21.46
N LYS A 40 23.72 50.47 22.52
CA LYS A 40 22.70 49.68 23.21
C LYS A 40 21.54 49.32 22.29
N ARG A 41 21.05 50.26 21.45
CA ARG A 41 19.99 50.02 20.47
C ARG A 41 20.44 49.02 19.41
N LEU A 42 21.66 49.13 18.90
CA LEU A 42 22.22 48.21 17.92
C LEU A 42 22.38 46.81 18.51
N LEU A 43 22.89 46.69 19.74
CA LEU A 43 23.01 45.40 20.42
C LEU A 43 21.66 44.79 20.72
N LEU A 44 20.68 45.58 21.14
CA LEU A 44 19.31 45.10 21.38
C LEU A 44 18.66 44.61 20.07
N PHE A 45 18.79 45.41 18.99
CA PHE A 45 18.26 45.06 17.71
C PHE A 45 18.95 43.81 17.14
N GLY A 46 20.29 43.76 17.19
CA GLY A 46 21.06 42.59 16.74
C GLY A 46 20.74 41.33 17.55
N GLY A 47 20.66 41.48 18.89
CA GLY A 47 20.28 40.38 19.78
C GLY A 47 18.84 39.89 19.53
N ALA A 48 17.89 40.81 19.36
CA ALA A 48 16.50 40.47 19.05
C ALA A 48 16.38 39.80 17.67
N SER A 49 17.11 40.32 16.68
CA SER A 49 17.15 39.72 15.34
C SER A 49 17.76 38.33 15.36
N ALA A 50 18.87 38.12 16.06
CA ALA A 50 19.50 36.82 16.22
C ALA A 50 18.57 35.84 16.95
N ALA A 51 17.91 36.26 18.02
CA ALA A 51 16.93 35.44 18.73
C ALA A 51 15.73 35.07 17.82
N PHE A 52 15.22 36.03 17.06
CA PHE A 52 14.14 35.77 16.09
C PHE A 52 14.55 34.76 15.01
N LEU A 53 15.75 34.91 14.43
CA LEU A 53 16.28 33.99 13.45
C LEU A 53 16.46 32.57 14.01
N MET A 54 17.00 32.45 15.24
CA MET A 54 17.15 31.16 15.91
C MET A 54 15.80 30.52 16.20
N LEU A 55 14.83 31.27 16.74
CA LEU A 55 13.48 30.76 17.00
C LEU A 55 12.77 30.35 15.72
N THR A 56 12.92 31.13 14.65
CA THR A 56 12.34 30.82 13.35
C THR A 56 12.99 29.57 12.75
N ALA A 57 14.32 29.46 12.80
CA ALA A 57 15.04 28.30 12.30
C ALA A 57 14.64 27.03 13.08
N PHE A 58 14.64 27.10 14.41
CA PHE A 58 14.24 25.98 15.27
C PHE A 58 12.77 25.60 15.04
N GLY A 59 11.88 26.60 15.03
CA GLY A 59 10.44 26.37 14.80
C GLY A 59 10.17 25.76 13.42
N SER A 60 10.85 26.26 12.37
CA SER A 60 10.74 25.71 11.01
C SER A 60 11.25 24.27 10.95
N PHE A 61 12.39 23.99 11.60
CA PHE A 61 12.96 22.65 11.67
C PHE A 61 12.02 21.66 12.36
N GLN A 62 11.48 22.03 13.52
CA GLN A 62 10.53 21.18 14.26
C GLN A 62 9.21 20.98 13.49
N THR A 63 8.70 22.04 12.86
CA THR A 63 7.49 21.95 12.03
C THR A 63 7.74 21.04 10.82
N TYR A 64 8.89 21.14 10.18
CA TYR A 64 9.27 20.24 9.08
C TYR A 64 9.25 18.79 9.55
N HIS A 65 9.99 18.45 10.60
CA HIS A 65 10.03 17.08 11.13
C HIS A 65 8.67 16.56 11.57
N TYR A 66 7.88 17.39 12.26
CA TYR A 66 6.54 17.01 12.67
C TYR A 66 5.64 16.72 11.48
N THR A 67 5.62 17.57 10.46
CA THR A 67 4.76 17.40 9.27
C THR A 67 5.21 16.28 8.34
N GLU A 68 6.38 15.69 8.56
CA GLU A 68 6.90 14.52 7.87
C GLU A 68 6.73 13.22 8.69
N SER A 69 6.32 13.34 9.95
CA SER A 69 6.20 12.19 10.85
C SER A 69 4.99 11.30 10.50
N VAL A 70 5.11 10.02 10.87
CA VAL A 70 4.04 9.03 10.78
C VAL A 70 2.81 9.46 11.57
N GLN A 71 3.03 10.08 12.73
CA GLN A 71 1.97 10.61 13.60
C GLN A 71 1.17 11.70 12.90
N PHE A 72 1.84 12.64 12.25
CA PHE A 72 1.15 13.68 11.49
C PHE A 72 0.29 13.09 10.37
N CYS A 73 0.87 12.23 9.53
CA CYS A 73 0.18 11.65 8.38
C CYS A 73 -1.00 10.75 8.79
N GLY A 74 -0.81 9.94 9.83
CA GLY A 74 -1.81 8.94 10.24
C GLY A 74 -2.82 9.41 11.28
N GLN A 75 -2.48 10.42 12.11
CA GLN A 75 -3.30 10.79 13.27
C GLN A 75 -3.94 12.19 13.16
N VAL A 76 -3.33 13.14 12.45
CA VAL A 76 -3.97 14.44 12.24
C VAL A 76 -5.22 14.29 11.34
N CYS A 77 -5.11 13.50 10.28
CA CYS A 77 -6.24 13.14 9.42
C CYS A 77 -6.83 11.77 9.82
N HIS A 78 -7.05 11.54 11.11
CA HIS A 78 -7.34 10.23 11.70
C HIS A 78 -8.49 9.47 11.03
N THR A 79 -9.59 10.11 10.64
CA THR A 79 -10.72 9.42 10.03
C THR A 79 -10.41 8.87 8.62
N PRO A 80 -10.03 9.70 7.63
CA PRO A 80 -9.77 9.18 6.28
C PRO A 80 -8.52 8.32 6.20
N MET A 81 -7.54 8.53 7.08
CA MET A 81 -6.28 7.80 7.07
C MET A 81 -6.26 6.57 7.98
N LYS A 82 -7.32 6.33 8.77
CA LYS A 82 -7.38 5.20 9.71
C LYS A 82 -7.10 3.84 9.04
N PRO A 83 -7.69 3.49 7.89
CA PRO A 83 -7.43 2.22 7.23
C PRO A 83 -5.95 2.05 6.87
N GLU A 84 -5.38 3.07 6.25
CA GLU A 84 -3.99 3.05 5.78
C GLU A 84 -3.00 3.06 6.96
N PHE A 85 -3.30 3.81 8.01
CA PHE A 85 -2.45 3.89 9.20
C PHE A 85 -2.44 2.59 10.00
N VAL A 86 -3.60 2.00 10.23
CA VAL A 86 -3.72 0.72 10.98
C VAL A 86 -3.02 -0.41 10.24
N THR A 87 -3.26 -0.54 8.94
CA THR A 87 -2.63 -1.59 8.13
C THR A 87 -1.11 -1.38 7.99
N TYR A 88 -0.66 -0.11 7.89
CA TYR A 88 0.77 0.20 7.92
C TYR A 88 1.43 -0.26 9.21
N GLN A 89 0.83 -0.03 10.37
CA GLN A 89 1.42 -0.39 11.66
C GLN A 89 1.68 -1.89 11.85
N ILE A 90 0.91 -2.74 11.17
CA ILE A 90 1.06 -4.20 11.18
C ILE A 90 1.81 -4.74 9.95
N SER A 91 2.26 -3.87 9.05
CA SER A 91 2.97 -4.24 7.83
C SER A 91 4.47 -4.47 8.08
N PRO A 92 5.17 -5.19 7.19
CA PRO A 92 6.63 -5.27 7.21
C PRO A 92 7.33 -3.90 7.11
N HIS A 93 6.62 -2.88 6.60
CA HIS A 93 7.14 -1.52 6.42
C HIS A 93 6.77 -0.56 7.56
N ALA A 94 6.28 -1.05 8.71
CA ALA A 94 5.85 -0.23 9.85
C ALA A 94 6.93 0.70 10.45
N LYS A 95 8.20 0.52 10.09
CA LYS A 95 9.33 1.37 10.51
C LYS A 95 9.79 2.36 9.43
N ILE A 96 9.18 2.33 8.24
CA ILE A 96 9.50 3.22 7.13
C ILE A 96 8.53 4.41 7.16
N GLU A 97 9.05 5.62 7.24
CA GLU A 97 8.23 6.83 7.27
C GLU A 97 7.38 6.98 6.00
N CYS A 98 6.13 7.41 6.16
CA CYS A 98 5.18 7.58 5.05
C CYS A 98 5.76 8.43 3.90
N VAL A 99 6.51 9.46 4.25
CA VAL A 99 7.11 10.39 3.28
C VAL A 99 8.14 9.75 2.37
N LYS A 100 8.78 8.66 2.78
CA LYS A 100 9.76 7.94 1.95
C LYS A 100 9.15 7.39 0.67
N CYS A 101 7.89 6.96 0.75
CA CYS A 101 7.15 6.46 -0.41
C CYS A 101 6.26 7.53 -1.06
N HIS A 102 5.64 8.42 -0.26
CA HIS A 102 4.59 9.31 -0.74
C HIS A 102 5.04 10.73 -1.11
N VAL A 103 6.16 11.22 -0.61
CA VAL A 103 6.62 12.59 -0.87
C VAL A 103 7.82 12.61 -1.81
N GLY A 104 8.83 11.81 -1.54
CA GLY A 104 10.07 11.80 -2.29
C GLY A 104 11.05 12.91 -1.86
N ASP A 105 12.24 12.89 -2.47
CA ASP A 105 13.33 13.77 -2.09
C ASP A 105 13.30 15.10 -2.85
N GLY A 106 13.81 16.14 -2.19
CA GLY A 106 14.02 17.46 -2.77
C GLY A 106 12.91 18.47 -2.51
N ALA A 107 13.28 19.75 -2.55
CA ALA A 107 12.40 20.87 -2.20
C ALA A 107 11.13 20.94 -3.08
N GLY A 108 11.25 20.61 -4.37
CA GLY A 108 10.10 20.63 -5.30
C GLY A 108 9.05 19.59 -4.94
N ALA A 109 9.47 18.36 -4.60
CA ALA A 109 8.58 17.28 -4.16
C ALA A 109 7.89 17.66 -2.84
N TYR A 110 8.66 18.22 -1.89
CA TYR A 110 8.13 18.71 -0.62
C TYR A 110 7.04 19.77 -0.82
N VAL A 111 7.32 20.82 -1.58
CA VAL A 111 6.34 21.90 -1.83
C VAL A 111 5.07 21.34 -2.48
N LYS A 112 5.21 20.48 -3.50
CA LYS A 112 4.07 19.85 -4.18
C LYS A 112 3.23 19.03 -3.18
N ALA A 113 3.88 18.24 -2.32
CA ALA A 113 3.20 17.43 -1.31
C ALA A 113 2.45 18.31 -0.29
N LYS A 114 3.06 19.41 0.19
CA LYS A 114 2.40 20.33 1.14
C LYS A 114 1.20 21.05 0.50
N MET A 115 1.29 21.45 -0.76
CA MET A 115 0.16 22.03 -1.50
C MET A 115 -0.99 21.02 -1.67
N ASN A 116 -0.68 19.77 -2.00
CA ASN A 116 -1.68 18.70 -2.01
C ASN A 116 -2.29 18.47 -0.62
N GLY A 117 -1.48 18.55 0.44
CA GLY A 117 -1.92 18.43 1.82
C GLY A 117 -2.94 19.51 2.22
N VAL A 118 -2.77 20.75 1.75
CA VAL A 118 -3.76 21.83 1.95
C VAL A 118 -5.10 21.46 1.29
N HIS A 119 -5.07 20.95 0.06
CA HIS A 119 -6.27 20.50 -0.63
C HIS A 119 -6.98 19.36 0.11
N GLN A 120 -6.20 18.38 0.60
CA GLN A 120 -6.73 17.28 1.41
C GLN A 120 -7.34 17.78 2.74
N LEU A 121 -6.72 18.76 3.39
CA LEU A 121 -7.24 19.36 4.62
C LEU A 121 -8.61 20.02 4.38
N VAL A 122 -8.75 20.76 3.28
CA VAL A 122 -10.05 21.32 2.87
C VAL A 122 -11.08 20.22 2.65
N GLY A 123 -10.70 19.14 1.96
CA GLY A 123 -11.55 17.97 1.77
C GLY A 123 -12.02 17.34 3.09
N VAL A 124 -11.13 17.25 4.09
CA VAL A 124 -11.48 16.70 5.42
C VAL A 124 -12.44 17.65 6.17
N ILE A 125 -12.17 18.96 6.17
CA ILE A 125 -13.02 19.96 6.85
C ILE A 125 -14.42 20.00 6.25
N THR A 126 -14.51 19.88 4.92
CA THR A 126 -15.80 19.95 4.19
C THR A 126 -16.50 18.59 4.07
N GLY A 127 -15.86 17.50 4.50
CA GLY A 127 -16.38 16.13 4.31
C GLY A 127 -16.34 15.63 2.87
N GLY A 128 -15.67 16.36 1.95
CA GLY A 128 -15.62 16.10 0.51
C GLY A 128 -14.57 15.09 0.05
N TYR A 129 -14.06 14.21 0.93
CA TYR A 129 -13.11 13.18 0.55
C TYR A 129 -13.79 11.87 0.12
N HIS A 130 -13.14 11.15 -0.78
CA HIS A 130 -13.65 9.86 -1.27
C HIS A 130 -13.58 8.77 -0.21
N ARG A 131 -14.54 7.84 -0.26
CA ARG A 131 -14.60 6.65 0.59
C ARG A 131 -14.82 5.41 -0.29
N PRO A 132 -13.84 4.53 -0.40
CA PRO A 132 -12.49 4.57 0.18
C PRO A 132 -11.62 5.70 -0.41
N VAL A 133 -10.50 6.01 0.26
CA VAL A 133 -9.52 6.99 -0.24
C VAL A 133 -8.90 6.48 -1.54
N LYS A 134 -8.89 7.31 -2.58
CA LYS A 134 -8.28 6.90 -3.85
C LYS A 134 -6.77 6.71 -3.72
N PRO A 135 -6.22 5.63 -4.31
CA PRO A 135 -4.77 5.46 -4.37
C PRO A 135 -4.10 6.66 -5.06
N PRO A 136 -2.90 7.07 -4.62
CA PRO A 136 -2.19 8.16 -5.28
C PRO A 136 -1.78 7.75 -6.70
N THR A 137 -2.17 8.54 -7.69
CA THR A 137 -1.88 8.28 -9.11
C THR A 137 -0.44 8.65 -9.52
N ASN A 138 0.26 9.43 -8.69
CA ASN A 138 1.55 10.03 -8.98
C ASN A 138 2.60 9.62 -7.94
N LEU A 139 2.66 8.36 -7.56
CA LEU A 139 3.81 7.84 -6.82
C LEU A 139 5.06 7.94 -7.69
N ARG A 140 6.21 8.13 -7.05
CA ARG A 140 7.50 8.05 -7.73
C ARG A 140 7.68 6.65 -8.34
N PRO A 141 8.51 6.52 -9.39
CA PRO A 141 8.87 5.21 -9.93
C PRO A 141 9.31 4.27 -8.82
N ALA A 142 8.86 3.02 -8.86
CA ALA A 142 9.19 2.04 -7.81
C ALA A 142 10.71 1.84 -7.66
N GLN A 143 11.48 2.00 -8.73
CA GLN A 143 12.93 1.98 -8.72
C GLN A 143 13.51 3.03 -7.76
N ASP A 144 12.96 4.23 -7.73
CA ASP A 144 13.44 5.32 -6.87
C ASP A 144 13.07 5.13 -5.39
N ILE A 145 12.07 4.30 -5.11
CA ILE A 145 11.55 4.07 -3.77
C ILE A 145 12.03 2.72 -3.23
N CYS A 146 11.69 1.64 -3.94
CA CYS A 146 11.87 0.28 -3.46
C CYS A 146 13.34 -0.18 -3.53
N GLU A 147 14.05 0.19 -4.59
CA GLU A 147 15.41 -0.25 -4.83
C GLU A 147 16.46 0.42 -3.91
N GLN A 148 16.06 1.42 -3.13
CA GLN A 148 16.90 1.94 -2.03
C GLN A 148 17.18 0.88 -0.95
N CYS A 149 16.25 -0.06 -0.76
CA CYS A 149 16.36 -1.14 0.23
C CYS A 149 16.26 -2.53 -0.40
N HIS A 150 15.41 -2.70 -1.41
CA HIS A 150 15.18 -3.95 -2.14
C HIS A 150 15.89 -3.89 -3.49
N TRP A 151 16.88 -4.72 -3.67
CA TRP A 151 17.59 -4.78 -4.95
C TRP A 151 17.24 -6.09 -5.66
N SER A 152 16.33 -6.02 -6.63
CA SER A 152 15.80 -7.18 -7.38
C SER A 152 16.87 -8.06 -8.03
N GLN A 153 18.03 -7.49 -8.36
CA GLN A 153 19.17 -8.24 -8.94
C GLN A 153 19.88 -9.16 -7.92
N ARG A 154 19.68 -8.96 -6.61
CA ARG A 154 20.23 -9.80 -5.55
C ARG A 154 19.28 -10.90 -5.11
N GLU A 155 18.03 -10.78 -5.46
CA GLU A 155 17.03 -11.79 -5.10
C GLU A 155 17.08 -12.91 -6.11
N VAL A 156 17.87 -13.91 -5.84
CA VAL A 156 18.05 -15.12 -6.64
C VAL A 156 17.64 -16.33 -5.83
N GLY A 157 16.96 -17.26 -6.49
CA GLY A 157 16.64 -18.56 -5.91
C GLY A 157 15.16 -18.77 -5.64
N LYS A 158 14.90 -19.62 -4.66
CA LYS A 158 13.57 -20.08 -4.29
C LYS A 158 13.22 -19.68 -2.88
N LEU A 159 11.94 -19.43 -2.63
CA LEU A 159 11.43 -19.10 -1.31
C LEU A 159 10.35 -20.12 -0.92
N ASP A 160 10.64 -20.94 0.07
CA ASP A 160 9.66 -21.89 0.58
C ASP A 160 8.65 -21.20 1.50
N ARG A 161 7.38 -21.52 1.29
CA ARG A 161 6.24 -21.03 2.08
C ARG A 161 5.24 -22.16 2.31
N THR A 162 4.71 -22.21 3.51
CA THR A 162 3.57 -23.07 3.84
C THR A 162 2.37 -22.19 4.11
N TYR A 163 1.30 -22.44 3.38
CA TYR A 163 0.01 -21.78 3.56
C TYR A 163 -0.94 -22.79 4.20
N THR A 164 -1.42 -22.47 5.39
CA THR A 164 -2.38 -23.31 6.12
C THR A 164 -3.76 -22.69 6.02
N HIS A 165 -4.70 -23.48 5.59
CA HIS A 165 -6.10 -23.15 5.45
C HIS A 165 -6.95 -24.07 6.31
N PHE A 166 -8.12 -23.60 6.69
CA PHE A 166 -9.12 -24.39 7.40
C PHE A 166 -10.42 -24.35 6.60
N LEU A 167 -11.05 -25.50 6.45
CA LEU A 167 -12.35 -25.59 5.79
C LEU A 167 -13.45 -25.01 6.68
N ALA A 168 -14.56 -24.64 6.05
CA ALA A 168 -15.74 -24.12 6.71
C ALA A 168 -16.69 -25.25 7.18
N ASP A 169 -16.13 -26.37 7.62
CA ASP A 169 -16.82 -27.54 8.13
C ASP A 169 -16.85 -27.58 9.67
N GLU A 170 -17.54 -28.55 10.25
CA GLU A 170 -17.70 -28.67 11.69
C GLU A 170 -16.36 -28.83 12.42
N THR A 171 -15.45 -29.57 11.82
CA THR A 171 -14.14 -29.90 12.42
C THR A 171 -13.05 -28.92 12.06
N ASN A 172 -13.39 -27.89 11.26
CA ASN A 172 -12.40 -26.94 10.73
C ASN A 172 -11.23 -27.70 10.11
N THR A 173 -11.51 -28.61 9.19
CA THR A 173 -10.49 -29.49 8.60
C THR A 173 -9.32 -28.70 8.06
N GLN A 174 -8.12 -28.98 8.58
CA GLN A 174 -6.92 -28.30 8.15
C GLN A 174 -6.42 -28.83 6.80
N PHE A 175 -6.07 -27.93 5.92
CA PHE A 175 -5.41 -28.21 4.66
C PHE A 175 -4.27 -27.24 4.44
N SER A 176 -3.08 -27.73 4.17
CA SER A 176 -1.90 -26.90 3.95
C SER A 176 -1.30 -27.17 2.58
N VAL A 177 -0.72 -26.13 1.99
CA VAL A 177 0.03 -26.21 0.73
C VAL A 177 1.44 -25.68 0.99
N ARG A 178 2.44 -26.49 0.73
CA ARG A 178 3.85 -26.10 0.82
C ARG A 178 4.35 -25.78 -0.59
N LEU A 179 4.68 -24.51 -0.78
CA LEU A 179 5.14 -23.99 -2.07
C LEU A 179 6.63 -23.65 -2.02
N SER A 180 7.34 -23.93 -3.09
CA SER A 180 8.64 -23.34 -3.38
C SER A 180 8.46 -22.29 -4.47
N LEU A 181 8.43 -21.03 -4.08
CA LEU A 181 8.26 -19.91 -5.00
C LEU A 181 9.56 -19.67 -5.79
N ASN A 182 9.48 -19.67 -7.10
CA ASN A 182 10.59 -19.29 -7.98
C ASN A 182 10.69 -17.75 -7.99
N VAL A 183 11.25 -17.18 -6.92
CA VAL A 183 11.39 -15.72 -6.80
C VAL A 183 12.21 -15.20 -7.97
N GLY A 184 13.33 -15.86 -8.24
CA GLY A 184 14.15 -15.53 -9.39
C GLY A 184 14.71 -14.12 -9.32
N GLY A 185 14.86 -13.49 -10.46
CA GLY A 185 15.58 -12.22 -10.60
C GLY A 185 16.98 -12.53 -11.14
N GLY A 186 17.99 -11.96 -10.52
CA GLY A 186 19.38 -12.19 -10.87
C GLY A 186 19.96 -11.17 -11.82
N SER A 187 21.29 -11.17 -11.85
CA SER A 187 22.07 -10.33 -12.77
C SER A 187 22.66 -11.20 -13.87
N PRO A 188 23.06 -10.61 -15.02
CA PRO A 188 23.77 -11.34 -16.08
C PRO A 188 25.04 -12.06 -15.59
N ARG A 189 25.59 -11.66 -14.44
CA ARG A 189 26.78 -12.28 -13.80
C ARG A 189 26.43 -13.45 -12.87
N GLY A 190 25.19 -13.55 -12.41
CA GLY A 190 24.74 -14.54 -11.42
C GLY A 190 23.99 -15.73 -12.01
N GLY A 191 23.85 -15.85 -13.31
CA GLY A 191 23.12 -16.91 -14.00
C GLY A 191 21.86 -16.41 -14.70
N GLU A 192 21.08 -17.34 -15.29
CA GLU A 192 19.87 -16.98 -16.02
C GLU A 192 18.87 -16.26 -15.11
N ALA A 193 18.45 -15.09 -15.59
CA ALA A 193 17.36 -14.39 -14.97
C ALA A 193 16.06 -15.14 -15.26
N GLY A 194 15.45 -15.66 -14.24
CA GLY A 194 14.21 -16.43 -14.33
C GLY A 194 13.29 -16.14 -13.15
N GLY A 195 12.21 -16.89 -13.07
CA GLY A 195 11.24 -16.78 -11.99
C GLY A 195 10.36 -15.54 -12.05
N ILE A 196 9.70 -15.24 -10.96
CA ILE A 196 8.68 -14.17 -10.87
C ILE A 196 9.29 -12.78 -11.15
N HIS A 197 10.49 -12.51 -10.65
CA HIS A 197 11.16 -11.23 -10.86
C HIS A 197 11.89 -11.09 -12.21
N TRP A 198 11.71 -12.05 -13.12
CA TRP A 198 12.17 -11.92 -14.50
C TRP A 198 11.67 -10.64 -15.17
N HIS A 199 10.45 -10.21 -14.84
CA HIS A 199 9.83 -8.97 -15.34
C HIS A 199 10.60 -7.70 -14.98
N MET A 200 11.39 -7.76 -13.90
CA MET A 200 12.18 -6.63 -13.37
C MET A 200 13.65 -6.67 -13.81
N ASN A 201 14.02 -7.61 -14.68
CA ASN A 201 15.38 -7.69 -15.19
C ASN A 201 15.71 -6.46 -16.07
N LEU A 202 16.88 -5.87 -15.85
CA LEU A 202 17.34 -4.69 -16.61
C LEU A 202 17.46 -4.93 -18.12
N GLY A 203 17.64 -6.18 -18.55
CA GLY A 203 17.68 -6.57 -19.95
C GLY A 203 16.32 -6.61 -20.64
N HIS A 204 15.22 -6.51 -19.89
CA HIS A 204 13.87 -6.62 -20.44
C HIS A 204 13.05 -5.38 -20.11
N LYS A 205 12.16 -5.02 -21.00
CA LYS A 205 11.16 -3.97 -20.77
C LYS A 205 9.78 -4.54 -21.05
N VAL A 206 8.95 -4.57 -20.03
CA VAL A 206 7.54 -4.95 -20.16
C VAL A 206 6.69 -3.68 -20.08
N GLU A 207 5.87 -3.45 -21.08
CA GLU A 207 4.93 -2.35 -21.15
C GLU A 207 3.53 -2.91 -21.39
N TYR A 208 2.52 -2.26 -20.86
CA TYR A 208 1.14 -2.75 -21.01
C TYR A 208 0.14 -1.57 -21.05
N ILE A 209 -1.04 -1.87 -21.59
CA ILE A 209 -2.22 -1.02 -21.53
C ILE A 209 -3.16 -1.65 -20.50
N ALA A 210 -3.67 -0.84 -19.59
CA ALA A 210 -4.64 -1.28 -18.61
C ALA A 210 -5.90 -0.43 -18.66
N THR A 211 -7.03 -1.06 -18.41
CA THR A 211 -8.34 -0.41 -18.26
C THR A 211 -8.91 -0.66 -16.86
N GLY A 212 -9.83 0.18 -16.44
CA GLY A 212 -10.39 0.14 -15.09
C GLY A 212 -9.59 0.93 -14.06
N GLU A 213 -10.24 1.27 -12.95
CA GLU A 213 -9.66 2.12 -11.90
C GLU A 213 -8.45 1.48 -11.21
N HIS A 214 -8.44 0.14 -11.11
CA HIS A 214 -7.40 -0.62 -10.42
C HIS A 214 -6.48 -1.41 -11.37
N ARG A 215 -6.50 -1.11 -12.67
CA ARG A 215 -5.70 -1.79 -13.71
C ARG A 215 -5.89 -3.31 -13.72
N GLU A 216 -7.11 -3.76 -13.51
CA GLU A 216 -7.44 -5.18 -13.43
C GLU A 216 -7.49 -5.85 -14.80
N ASN A 217 -7.93 -5.12 -15.81
CA ASN A 217 -8.01 -5.60 -17.17
C ASN A 217 -6.83 -5.06 -17.99
N ILE A 218 -5.98 -5.97 -18.47
CA ILE A 218 -4.79 -5.66 -19.27
C ILE A 218 -4.97 -6.30 -20.65
N PRO A 219 -5.49 -5.59 -21.66
CA PRO A 219 -5.77 -6.19 -22.97
C PRO A 219 -4.57 -6.26 -23.90
N TRP A 220 -3.46 -5.59 -23.61
CA TRP A 220 -2.29 -5.54 -24.46
C TRP A 220 -0.99 -5.45 -23.64
N VAL A 221 -0.01 -6.21 -24.05
CA VAL A 221 1.33 -6.29 -23.42
C VAL A 221 2.41 -6.28 -24.50
N ARG A 222 3.48 -5.52 -24.27
CA ARG A 222 4.68 -5.50 -25.10
C ARG A 222 5.91 -5.87 -24.29
N LEU A 223 6.65 -6.83 -24.79
CA LEU A 223 7.97 -7.22 -24.29
C LEU A 223 9.03 -6.70 -25.26
N THR A 224 10.01 -5.97 -24.76
CA THR A 224 11.26 -5.71 -25.45
C THR A 224 12.36 -6.48 -24.73
N ASP A 225 13.03 -7.42 -25.41
CA ASP A 225 14.08 -8.24 -24.81
C ASP A 225 15.44 -7.54 -24.80
N ALA A 226 16.47 -8.20 -24.25
CA ALA A 226 17.82 -7.66 -24.13
C ALA A 226 18.50 -7.35 -25.50
N ASN A 227 18.01 -7.95 -26.57
CA ASN A 227 18.50 -7.72 -27.93
C ASN A 227 17.71 -6.63 -28.67
N GLY A 228 16.73 -6.02 -28.00
CA GLY A 228 15.83 -5.02 -28.59
C GLY A 228 14.70 -5.63 -29.42
N VAL A 229 14.50 -6.94 -29.41
CA VAL A 229 13.40 -7.58 -30.13
C VAL A 229 12.09 -7.32 -29.42
N VAL A 230 11.14 -6.75 -30.16
CA VAL A 230 9.81 -6.41 -29.67
C VAL A 230 8.84 -7.56 -29.96
N THR A 231 8.11 -7.98 -28.94
CA THR A 231 7.01 -8.93 -29.06
C THR A 231 5.76 -8.36 -28.40
N GLU A 232 4.67 -8.33 -29.13
CA GLU A 232 3.37 -7.85 -28.63
C GLU A 232 2.39 -9.00 -28.48
N PHE A 233 1.63 -8.94 -27.39
CA PHE A 233 0.58 -9.90 -27.06
C PHE A 233 -0.73 -9.14 -26.84
N THR A 234 -1.80 -9.64 -27.43
CA THR A 234 -3.11 -9.00 -27.35
C THR A 234 -4.21 -10.00 -27.03
N THR A 235 -5.22 -9.56 -26.32
CA THR A 235 -6.49 -10.28 -26.20
C THR A 235 -7.35 -10.06 -27.46
N LYS A 236 -8.33 -10.93 -27.70
CA LYS A 236 -9.22 -10.80 -28.86
C LYS A 236 -10.06 -9.51 -28.84
N ASP A 237 -10.32 -8.99 -27.66
CA ASP A 237 -11.23 -7.85 -27.46
C ASP A 237 -10.52 -6.50 -27.56
N PHE A 238 -9.20 -6.50 -27.59
CA PHE A 238 -8.43 -5.27 -27.77
C PHE A 238 -8.54 -4.77 -29.21
N LYS A 239 -9.13 -3.60 -29.38
CA LYS A 239 -9.33 -2.90 -30.66
C LYS A 239 -8.66 -1.53 -30.70
N GLY A 240 -7.93 -1.17 -29.62
CA GLY A 240 -7.22 0.09 -29.52
C GLY A 240 -5.98 0.15 -30.40
N ASP A 241 -5.47 1.36 -30.54
CA ASP A 241 -4.18 1.66 -31.17
C ASP A 241 -3.17 1.91 -30.05
N PRO A 242 -2.18 1.02 -29.81
CA PRO A 242 -1.21 1.21 -28.72
C PRO A 242 -0.46 2.53 -28.77
N ALA A 243 -0.33 3.16 -29.96
CA ALA A 243 0.34 4.45 -30.10
C ALA A 243 -0.49 5.62 -29.53
N LYS A 244 -1.81 5.43 -29.33
CA LYS A 244 -2.74 6.44 -28.81
C LYS A 244 -3.15 6.19 -27.37
N GLU A 245 -2.79 5.03 -26.81
CA GLU A 245 -3.17 4.63 -25.47
C GLU A 245 -2.09 4.99 -24.44
N GLN A 246 -2.49 5.10 -23.17
CA GLN A 246 -1.54 5.29 -22.09
C GLN A 246 -0.80 4.00 -21.82
N LEU A 247 0.50 3.99 -22.14
CA LEU A 247 1.38 2.89 -21.82
C LEU A 247 1.89 2.97 -20.38
N HIS A 248 1.80 1.86 -19.67
CA HIS A 248 2.39 1.68 -18.36
C HIS A 248 3.63 0.79 -18.50
N ARG A 249 4.75 1.23 -17.92
CA ARG A 249 5.93 0.37 -17.78
C ARG A 249 5.76 -0.44 -16.49
N MET A 250 5.88 -1.78 -16.61
CA MET A 250 5.79 -2.66 -15.46
C MET A 250 6.90 -2.37 -14.45
N ASP A 251 6.52 -2.26 -13.20
CA ASP A 251 7.42 -2.08 -12.08
C ASP A 251 6.98 -2.88 -10.83
N CYS A 252 7.68 -2.71 -9.71
CA CYS A 252 7.40 -3.42 -8.47
C CYS A 252 5.95 -3.24 -7.99
N MET A 253 5.37 -2.04 -8.23
CA MET A 253 4.03 -1.69 -7.78
C MET A 253 2.91 -2.34 -8.59
N ASP A 254 3.21 -2.91 -9.75
CA ASP A 254 2.21 -3.64 -10.55
C ASP A 254 1.83 -4.98 -9.94
N CYS A 255 2.75 -5.55 -9.16
CA CYS A 255 2.52 -6.78 -8.39
C CYS A 255 2.40 -6.50 -6.90
N HIS A 256 3.34 -5.74 -6.32
CA HIS A 256 3.35 -5.36 -4.91
C HIS A 256 2.61 -4.04 -4.68
N ASN A 257 1.37 -3.95 -5.14
CA ASN A 257 0.59 -2.70 -5.12
C ASN A 257 0.10 -2.27 -3.73
N ARG A 258 0.21 -3.14 -2.71
CA ARG A 258 -0.19 -2.84 -1.33
C ARG A 258 0.91 -3.22 -0.32
N PRO A 259 2.17 -2.77 -0.47
CA PRO A 259 3.29 -3.26 0.33
C PRO A 259 3.19 -2.89 1.81
N ALA A 260 2.54 -1.76 2.14
CA ALA A 260 2.37 -1.27 3.49
C ALA A 260 0.91 -1.17 3.96
N HIS A 261 -0.06 -1.40 3.07
CA HIS A 261 -1.49 -1.16 3.31
C HIS A 261 -2.34 -2.35 2.88
N LYS A 262 -1.91 -3.57 3.22
CA LYS A 262 -2.64 -4.78 2.85
C LYS A 262 -3.82 -5.01 3.79
N PHE A 263 -5.01 -5.15 3.22
CA PHE A 263 -6.19 -5.64 3.91
C PHE A 263 -6.28 -7.14 3.70
N LEU A 264 -6.26 -7.91 4.79
CA LEU A 264 -6.46 -9.35 4.69
C LEU A 264 -7.94 -9.65 4.44
N SER A 265 -8.19 -10.62 3.56
CA SER A 265 -9.53 -11.16 3.43
C SER A 265 -9.97 -11.86 4.71
N PRO A 266 -11.27 -11.94 5.00
CA PRO A 266 -11.75 -12.62 6.21
C PRO A 266 -11.28 -14.08 6.28
N ASN A 267 -11.28 -14.79 5.15
CA ASN A 267 -10.78 -16.16 5.10
C ASN A 267 -9.30 -16.25 5.47
N ASP A 268 -8.46 -15.40 4.86
CA ASP A 268 -7.01 -15.43 5.11
C ASP A 268 -6.67 -14.99 6.54
N ALA A 269 -7.39 -13.98 7.08
CA ALA A 269 -7.18 -13.49 8.44
C ALA A 269 -7.54 -14.55 9.49
N VAL A 270 -8.66 -15.27 9.29
CA VAL A 270 -9.07 -16.34 10.19
C VAL A 270 -8.14 -17.54 10.08
N ASP A 271 -7.74 -17.95 8.86
CA ASP A 271 -6.77 -19.03 8.66
C ASP A 271 -5.44 -18.76 9.40
N LEU A 272 -4.92 -17.54 9.27
CA LEU A 272 -3.71 -17.13 9.99
C LEU A 272 -3.87 -17.19 11.50
N SER A 273 -5.03 -16.77 12.01
CA SER A 273 -5.32 -16.77 13.45
C SER A 273 -5.51 -18.17 14.00
N MET A 274 -6.14 -19.07 13.25
CA MET A 274 -6.27 -20.48 13.61
C MET A 274 -4.92 -21.20 13.55
N ALA A 275 -4.14 -20.99 12.50
CA ALA A 275 -2.80 -21.56 12.38
C ALA A 275 -1.84 -21.07 13.47
N ALA A 276 -2.04 -19.85 13.98
CA ALA A 276 -1.29 -19.29 15.11
C ALA A 276 -1.86 -19.69 16.49
N GLY A 277 -2.90 -20.52 16.56
CA GLY A 277 -3.53 -20.94 17.80
C GLY A 277 -4.30 -19.84 18.56
N LYS A 278 -4.61 -18.71 17.91
CA LYS A 278 -5.38 -17.61 18.52
C LYS A 278 -6.88 -17.85 18.46
N ILE A 279 -7.32 -18.62 17.49
CA ILE A 279 -8.65 -19.21 17.42
C ILE A 279 -8.43 -20.71 17.46
N ASP A 280 -9.03 -21.38 18.46
CA ASP A 280 -8.88 -22.81 18.63
C ASP A 280 -9.66 -23.57 17.53
N PRO A 281 -8.97 -24.32 16.65
CA PRO A 281 -9.64 -25.08 15.60
C PRO A 281 -10.48 -26.26 16.15
N ALA A 282 -10.34 -26.63 17.41
CA ALA A 282 -11.19 -27.63 18.06
C ALA A 282 -12.61 -27.12 18.38
N ILE A 283 -12.85 -25.82 18.30
CA ILE A 283 -14.19 -25.23 18.44
C ILE A 283 -14.97 -25.52 17.15
N PRO A 284 -16.05 -26.30 17.18
CA PRO A 284 -16.81 -26.64 15.98
C PRO A 284 -17.28 -25.40 15.21
N TRP A 285 -17.14 -25.44 13.88
CA TRP A 285 -17.58 -24.35 13.00
C TRP A 285 -16.88 -23.00 13.26
N ALA A 286 -15.75 -22.98 13.98
CA ALA A 286 -15.08 -21.72 14.33
C ALA A 286 -14.72 -20.90 13.08
N LYS A 287 -14.19 -21.55 12.04
CA LYS A 287 -13.87 -20.90 10.77
C LYS A 287 -15.07 -20.20 10.15
N SER A 288 -16.15 -20.95 9.93
CA SER A 288 -17.34 -20.43 9.25
C SER A 288 -18.03 -19.33 10.06
N ASN A 289 -18.20 -19.52 11.37
CA ASN A 289 -18.88 -18.56 12.21
C ASN A 289 -18.08 -17.25 12.37
N VAL A 290 -16.75 -17.32 12.51
CA VAL A 290 -15.94 -16.10 12.58
C VAL A 290 -15.93 -15.37 11.25
N VAL A 291 -15.77 -16.07 10.11
CA VAL A 291 -15.86 -15.42 8.79
C VAL A 291 -17.23 -14.77 8.59
N GLN A 292 -18.31 -15.42 9.02
CA GLN A 292 -19.67 -14.88 8.88
C GLN A 292 -19.85 -13.56 9.65
N VAL A 293 -19.42 -13.49 10.92
CA VAL A 293 -19.53 -12.24 11.68
C VAL A 293 -18.60 -11.14 11.17
N LEU A 294 -17.43 -11.50 10.61
CA LEU A 294 -16.53 -10.51 10.00
C LEU A 294 -17.08 -9.91 8.70
N THR A 295 -17.92 -10.65 7.98
CA THR A 295 -18.48 -10.23 6.67
C THR A 295 -19.89 -9.64 6.75
N ALA A 296 -20.49 -9.61 7.94
CA ALA A 296 -21.77 -8.96 8.17
C ALA A 296 -21.64 -7.43 7.94
N GLU A 297 -22.75 -6.81 7.58
CA GLU A 297 -22.79 -5.37 7.34
C GLU A 297 -22.96 -4.60 8.65
N TYR A 298 -22.05 -3.66 8.89
CA TYR A 298 -22.06 -2.76 10.04
C TYR A 298 -21.87 -1.32 9.56
N ALA A 299 -22.57 -0.40 10.22
CA ALA A 299 -22.46 1.02 9.88
C ALA A 299 -21.18 1.65 10.47
N THR A 300 -20.73 1.16 11.62
CA THR A 300 -19.54 1.67 12.32
C THR A 300 -18.72 0.54 12.91
N GLU A 301 -17.42 0.80 13.15
CA GLU A 301 -16.56 -0.16 13.84
C GLU A 301 -17.07 -0.48 15.26
N THR A 302 -17.55 0.53 15.99
CA THR A 302 -18.10 0.33 17.35
C THR A 302 -19.27 -0.64 17.36
N GLU A 303 -20.19 -0.49 16.40
CA GLU A 303 -21.31 -1.41 16.21
C GLU A 303 -20.82 -2.82 15.87
N ALA A 304 -19.87 -2.92 14.94
CA ALA A 304 -19.29 -4.19 14.51
C ALA A 304 -18.68 -4.96 15.69
N LEU A 305 -17.83 -4.30 16.48
CA LEU A 305 -17.16 -4.94 17.62
C LEU A 305 -18.16 -5.44 18.67
N ALA A 306 -19.23 -4.67 18.96
CA ALA A 306 -20.27 -5.11 19.86
C ALA A 306 -21.00 -6.34 19.31
N LYS A 307 -21.52 -6.27 18.08
CA LYS A 307 -22.29 -7.35 17.47
C LYS A 307 -21.47 -8.62 17.24
N ILE A 308 -20.20 -8.50 16.82
CA ILE A 308 -19.28 -9.65 16.70
C ILE A 308 -19.16 -10.37 18.05
N GLY A 309 -18.99 -9.61 19.12
CA GLY A 309 -18.93 -10.18 20.48
C GLY A 309 -20.22 -10.86 20.88
N ASP A 310 -21.36 -10.21 20.71
CA ASP A 310 -22.68 -10.73 21.08
C ASP A 310 -23.04 -11.99 20.29
N ASP A 311 -22.84 -11.96 18.96
CA ASP A 311 -23.16 -13.09 18.09
C ASP A 311 -22.31 -14.33 18.39
N LEU A 312 -21.00 -14.17 18.59
CA LEU A 312 -20.14 -15.29 18.95
C LEU A 312 -20.44 -15.82 20.35
N LYS A 313 -20.74 -14.96 21.33
CA LYS A 313 -21.15 -15.37 22.68
C LYS A 313 -22.47 -16.12 22.67
N ALA A 314 -23.43 -15.71 21.84
CA ALA A 314 -24.69 -16.41 21.70
C ALA A 314 -24.53 -17.83 21.10
N ARG A 315 -23.64 -17.97 20.09
CA ARG A 315 -23.38 -19.27 19.41
C ARG A 315 -22.61 -20.25 20.28
N TYR A 316 -21.69 -19.75 21.12
CA TYR A 316 -20.71 -20.56 21.84
C TYR A 316 -20.80 -20.43 23.38
N ALA A 317 -21.97 -20.09 23.91
CA ALA A 317 -22.19 -19.91 25.35
C ALA A 317 -21.63 -21.09 26.18
N GLY A 318 -20.80 -20.79 27.16
CA GLY A 318 -20.22 -21.78 28.06
C GLY A 318 -19.05 -22.60 27.51
N ARG A 319 -18.60 -22.35 26.28
CA ARG A 319 -17.44 -23.05 25.72
C ARG A 319 -16.12 -22.42 26.17
N SER A 320 -15.13 -23.27 26.45
CA SER A 320 -13.74 -22.85 26.67
C SER A 320 -13.17 -22.18 25.39
N GLY A 321 -12.33 -21.18 25.55
CA GLY A 321 -11.71 -20.45 24.42
C GLY A 321 -12.60 -19.37 23.78
N LEU A 322 -13.86 -19.23 24.20
CA LEU A 322 -14.79 -18.26 23.62
C LEU A 322 -14.29 -16.80 23.71
N GLU A 323 -13.85 -16.37 24.88
CA GLU A 323 -13.38 -14.98 25.05
C GLU A 323 -12.14 -14.67 24.21
N THR A 324 -11.25 -15.63 24.05
CA THR A 324 -10.06 -15.51 23.17
C THR A 324 -10.48 -15.39 21.71
N MET A 325 -11.43 -16.22 21.26
CA MET A 325 -11.97 -16.19 19.91
C MET A 325 -12.68 -14.85 19.61
N VAL A 326 -13.47 -14.35 20.55
CA VAL A 326 -14.17 -13.05 20.44
C VAL A 326 -13.15 -11.92 20.32
N ALA A 327 -12.18 -11.88 21.22
CA ALA A 327 -11.13 -10.84 21.20
C ALA A 327 -10.33 -10.87 19.89
N GLU A 328 -10.00 -12.07 19.38
CA GLU A 328 -9.29 -12.22 18.13
C GLU A 328 -10.13 -11.83 16.91
N ALA A 329 -11.42 -12.20 16.87
CA ALA A 329 -12.34 -11.78 15.81
C ALA A 329 -12.47 -10.23 15.77
N GLN A 330 -12.63 -9.61 16.93
CA GLN A 330 -12.66 -8.15 17.06
C GLN A 330 -11.35 -7.51 16.61
N ARG A 331 -10.20 -8.08 16.97
CA ARG A 331 -8.88 -7.63 16.52
C ARG A 331 -8.76 -7.74 14.99
N ILE A 332 -9.15 -8.86 14.40
CA ILE A 332 -9.14 -9.04 12.94
C ILE A 332 -9.98 -7.95 12.28
N TYR A 333 -11.18 -7.69 12.83
CA TYR A 333 -12.08 -6.68 12.29
C TYR A 333 -11.44 -5.29 12.32
N SER A 334 -10.96 -4.84 13.47
CA SER A 334 -10.34 -3.53 13.63
C SER A 334 -9.10 -3.30 12.77
N GLN A 335 -8.45 -4.38 12.32
CA GLN A 335 -7.23 -4.29 11.51
C GLN A 335 -7.47 -4.37 10.01
N ASN A 336 -8.64 -4.85 9.55
CA ASN A 336 -8.86 -5.12 8.14
C ASN A 336 -10.18 -4.57 7.58
N PHE A 337 -11.09 -4.08 8.44
CA PHE A 337 -12.43 -3.65 8.04
C PHE A 337 -12.74 -2.26 8.60
N PHE A 338 -13.05 -1.33 7.73
CA PHE A 338 -13.25 0.07 8.08
C PHE A 338 -14.56 0.58 7.46
N PRO A 339 -15.72 0.28 8.07
CA PRO A 339 -17.03 0.56 7.48
C PRO A 339 -17.24 2.05 7.19
N GLU A 340 -16.82 2.94 8.09
CA GLU A 340 -16.95 4.39 7.92
C GLU A 340 -16.17 4.91 6.70
N MET A 341 -15.12 4.19 6.29
CA MET A 341 -14.32 4.51 5.13
C MET A 341 -14.62 3.64 3.92
N LYS A 342 -15.53 2.66 4.04
CA LYS A 342 -15.84 1.66 3.00
C LYS A 342 -14.57 0.96 2.49
N ALA A 343 -13.61 0.74 3.40
CA ALA A 343 -12.32 0.15 3.09
C ALA A 343 -12.17 -1.22 3.75
N ASP A 344 -11.95 -2.23 2.94
CA ASP A 344 -11.64 -3.60 3.32
C ASP A 344 -10.90 -4.28 2.16
N TRP A 345 -10.71 -5.60 2.20
CA TRP A 345 -10.01 -6.36 1.16
C TRP A 345 -10.64 -6.24 -0.24
N ARG A 346 -11.93 -5.86 -0.35
CA ARG A 346 -12.64 -5.70 -1.63
C ARG A 346 -12.33 -4.37 -2.31
N ALA A 347 -11.96 -3.36 -1.52
CA ALA A 347 -11.73 -2.01 -2.02
C ALA A 347 -10.49 -1.91 -2.90
N TYR A 348 -9.51 -2.79 -2.69
CA TYR A 348 -8.25 -2.73 -3.41
C TYR A 348 -7.73 -4.13 -3.72
N PRO A 349 -7.50 -4.48 -5.01
CA PRO A 349 -6.94 -5.76 -5.39
C PRO A 349 -5.53 -5.94 -4.82
N ASP A 350 -5.18 -7.18 -4.45
CA ASP A 350 -3.81 -7.59 -4.12
C ASP A 350 -3.25 -8.40 -5.30
N ASN A 351 -2.35 -7.78 -6.05
CA ASN A 351 -1.82 -8.35 -7.27
C ASN A 351 -0.65 -9.32 -7.06
N ALA A 352 -0.15 -9.46 -5.83
CA ALA A 352 0.95 -10.37 -5.51
C ALA A 352 0.54 -11.84 -5.43
N SER A 353 -0.73 -12.14 -5.68
CA SER A 353 -1.27 -13.51 -5.72
C SER A 353 -2.30 -13.65 -6.84
N HIS A 354 -2.89 -14.85 -6.98
CA HIS A 354 -3.97 -15.12 -7.92
C HIS A 354 -5.14 -15.86 -7.26
N LYS A 355 -5.19 -15.89 -5.93
CA LYS A 355 -6.26 -16.57 -5.17
C LYS A 355 -7.55 -15.75 -5.16
N ASN A 356 -7.52 -14.58 -4.53
CA ASN A 356 -8.70 -13.73 -4.36
C ASN A 356 -8.86 -12.67 -5.45
N TRP A 357 -7.83 -12.46 -6.26
CA TRP A 357 -7.75 -11.50 -7.34
C TRP A 357 -7.03 -12.13 -8.53
N ALA A 358 -7.23 -11.60 -9.73
CA ALA A 358 -6.58 -12.13 -10.92
C ALA A 358 -5.04 -12.09 -10.81
N GLY A 359 -4.47 -11.07 -10.23
CA GLY A 359 -3.03 -10.95 -10.00
C GLY A 359 -2.19 -11.20 -11.24
N CYS A 360 -1.38 -12.27 -11.23
CA CYS A 360 -0.56 -12.68 -12.37
C CYS A 360 -1.39 -13.07 -13.60
N PHE A 361 -2.61 -13.56 -13.38
CA PHE A 361 -3.52 -13.97 -14.45
C PHE A 361 -4.20 -12.80 -15.17
N ARG A 362 -3.91 -11.56 -14.80
CA ARG A 362 -4.26 -10.39 -15.64
C ARG A 362 -3.58 -10.43 -17.02
N CYS A 363 -2.42 -11.11 -17.10
CA CYS A 363 -1.67 -11.30 -18.36
C CYS A 363 -1.45 -12.78 -18.71
N HIS A 364 -1.20 -13.65 -17.68
CA HIS A 364 -0.92 -15.07 -17.86
C HIS A 364 -2.20 -15.91 -17.92
N ASP A 365 -3.20 -15.43 -18.61
CA ASP A 365 -4.56 -16.00 -18.72
C ASP A 365 -4.75 -16.99 -19.90
N GLY A 366 -3.73 -17.10 -20.77
CA GLY A 366 -3.83 -17.90 -21.98
C GLY A 366 -4.62 -17.22 -23.12
N LEU A 367 -5.14 -16.01 -22.90
CA LEU A 367 -5.89 -15.24 -23.90
C LEU A 367 -5.00 -14.29 -24.67
N HIS A 368 -3.89 -13.85 -24.08
CA HIS A 368 -2.91 -12.97 -24.70
C HIS A 368 -2.05 -13.74 -25.71
N LYS A 369 -2.13 -13.35 -26.96
CA LYS A 369 -1.44 -14.03 -28.07
C LYS A 369 -0.73 -13.03 -28.97
N THR A 370 0.37 -13.50 -29.60
CA THR A 370 1.01 -12.76 -30.68
C THR A 370 0.09 -12.69 -31.91
N ALA A 371 0.34 -11.75 -32.81
CA ALA A 371 -0.46 -11.53 -34.01
C ALA A 371 -0.55 -12.85 -34.89
N ASP A 372 0.54 -13.61 -34.97
CA ASP A 372 0.59 -14.90 -35.65
C ASP A 372 0.00 -16.06 -34.83
N ARG A 373 -0.44 -15.81 -33.60
CA ARG A 373 -1.00 -16.76 -32.60
C ARG A 373 -0.09 -17.93 -32.24
N LYS A 374 1.20 -17.88 -32.57
CA LYS A 374 2.14 -18.97 -32.26
C LYS A 374 2.62 -18.91 -30.79
N ARG A 375 2.65 -17.72 -30.21
CA ARG A 375 3.06 -17.51 -28.81
C ARG A 375 1.86 -17.04 -27.98
N THR A 376 1.75 -17.58 -26.78
CA THR A 376 0.66 -17.25 -25.84
C THR A 376 1.26 -17.05 -24.45
N LEU A 377 0.80 -16.02 -23.74
CA LEU A 377 1.09 -15.89 -22.32
C LEU A 377 0.20 -16.86 -21.53
N LYS A 378 0.76 -17.95 -21.09
CA LYS A 378 0.06 -19.01 -20.35
C LYS A 378 0.60 -19.12 -18.94
N ALA A 379 -0.29 -19.42 -18.00
CA ALA A 379 0.05 -19.93 -16.67
C ALA A 379 0.07 -21.48 -16.61
N SER A 380 -0.01 -22.18 -17.76
CA SER A 380 -0.13 -23.63 -17.81
C SER A 380 1.10 -24.41 -17.31
N ASP A 381 2.24 -23.74 -17.19
CA ASP A 381 3.40 -24.28 -16.49
C ASP A 381 3.45 -23.66 -15.08
N CYS A 382 2.71 -24.27 -14.16
CA CYS A 382 2.69 -23.86 -12.76
C CYS A 382 4.11 -23.79 -12.15
N ASN A 383 5.05 -24.58 -12.64
CA ASN A 383 6.43 -24.63 -12.16
C ASN A 383 7.26 -23.41 -12.57
N SER A 384 6.78 -22.59 -13.50
CA SER A 384 7.46 -21.32 -13.84
C SER A 384 7.47 -20.32 -12.67
N CYS A 385 6.37 -20.28 -11.91
CA CYS A 385 6.22 -19.33 -10.80
C CYS A 385 6.47 -19.98 -9.43
N HIS A 386 6.03 -21.21 -9.23
CA HIS A 386 6.20 -21.96 -7.98
C HIS A 386 6.04 -23.45 -8.20
N VAL A 387 6.59 -24.24 -7.28
CA VAL A 387 6.43 -25.69 -7.24
C VAL A 387 5.64 -26.05 -5.99
N ILE A 388 4.58 -26.86 -6.13
CA ILE A 388 3.86 -27.42 -4.99
C ILE A 388 4.66 -28.62 -4.49
N LEU A 389 5.41 -28.40 -3.40
CA LEU A 389 6.26 -29.44 -2.82
C LEU A 389 5.46 -30.51 -2.09
N ALA A 390 4.42 -30.10 -1.38
CA ALA A 390 3.51 -30.99 -0.65
C ALA A 390 2.17 -30.28 -0.43
N GLN A 391 1.10 -31.07 -0.24
CA GLN A 391 -0.22 -30.54 0.10
C GLN A 391 -1.01 -31.59 0.89
N GLY A 392 -1.92 -31.12 1.76
CA GLY A 392 -2.70 -31.97 2.64
C GLY A 392 -2.58 -31.58 4.10
N ALA A 393 -2.57 -32.55 4.99
CA ALA A 393 -2.40 -32.38 6.45
C ALA A 393 -1.48 -33.47 7.03
N GLY A 394 -0.88 -33.19 8.18
CA GLY A 394 -0.04 -34.15 8.92
C GLY A 394 1.09 -34.71 8.08
N GLU A 395 1.17 -36.03 7.98
CA GLU A 395 2.25 -36.75 7.28
C GLU A 395 2.33 -36.45 5.77
N ASP A 396 1.26 -35.96 5.14
CA ASP A 396 1.29 -35.65 3.72
C ASP A 396 2.19 -34.43 3.43
N LEU A 397 2.37 -33.54 4.40
CA LEU A 397 3.26 -32.40 4.27
C LEU A 397 4.75 -32.78 4.38
N GLU A 398 5.07 -33.97 4.84
CA GLU A 398 6.42 -34.52 4.92
C GLU A 398 6.85 -35.17 3.61
N LYS A 399 5.90 -35.56 2.75
CA LYS A 399 6.14 -36.26 1.48
C LYS A 399 6.45 -35.24 0.37
N LEU A 400 7.67 -34.68 0.39
CA LEU A 400 8.09 -33.66 -0.55
C LEU A 400 8.32 -34.21 -1.96
N ASN A 401 7.75 -33.55 -2.96
CA ASN A 401 8.03 -33.78 -4.37
C ASN A 401 8.74 -32.58 -5.01
N PRO A 402 10.06 -32.63 -5.22
CA PRO A 402 10.79 -31.52 -5.85
C PRO A 402 10.37 -31.23 -7.31
N LYS A 403 9.73 -32.17 -7.99
CA LYS A 403 9.19 -31.99 -9.34
C LYS A 403 7.81 -31.33 -9.34
N GLY A 404 7.20 -31.21 -8.16
CA GLY A 404 5.89 -30.63 -7.94
C GLY A 404 4.73 -31.61 -8.04
N HIS A 405 3.70 -31.29 -7.29
CA HIS A 405 2.38 -31.92 -7.40
C HIS A 405 1.47 -31.03 -8.22
N ASN A 406 0.49 -31.63 -8.88
CA ASN A 406 -0.68 -30.87 -9.33
C ASN A 406 -1.45 -30.42 -8.10
N PHE A 407 -2.02 -29.23 -8.17
CA PHE A 407 -2.84 -28.74 -7.08
C PHE A 407 -4.09 -29.64 -6.95
N PHE A 408 -4.37 -30.07 -5.73
CA PHE A 408 -5.56 -30.85 -5.40
C PHE A 408 -6.56 -29.94 -4.68
N HIS A 409 -7.76 -29.82 -5.20
CA HIS A 409 -8.86 -29.11 -4.56
C HIS A 409 -9.77 -30.10 -3.84
N LEU A 410 -10.19 -29.80 -2.62
CA LEU A 410 -10.91 -30.75 -1.79
C LEU A 410 -12.35 -30.99 -2.25
N ASP A 411 -13.01 -29.99 -2.84
CA ASP A 411 -14.45 -30.01 -3.05
C ASP A 411 -14.87 -30.10 -4.52
N ALA A 412 -13.98 -29.94 -5.49
CA ALA A 412 -14.34 -29.92 -6.90
C ALA A 412 -13.20 -30.24 -7.85
N GLU A 413 -13.49 -30.85 -9.00
CA GLU A 413 -12.62 -30.82 -10.17
C GLU A 413 -12.74 -29.44 -10.85
N TYR A 414 -11.58 -28.74 -10.97
CA TYR A 414 -11.55 -27.43 -11.63
C TYR A 414 -10.33 -27.38 -12.54
N SER A 415 -10.46 -27.78 -13.75
CA SER A 415 -9.36 -27.70 -14.73
C SER A 415 -9.30 -26.36 -15.46
N ASP A 416 -10.41 -25.60 -15.53
CA ASP A 416 -10.59 -24.52 -16.48
C ASP A 416 -10.92 -23.14 -15.87
N PHE A 417 -11.00 -23.03 -14.53
CA PHE A 417 -11.36 -21.79 -13.83
C PHE A 417 -10.17 -21.16 -13.13
N SER A 418 -10.09 -19.84 -13.19
CA SER A 418 -9.16 -19.07 -12.34
C SER A 418 -9.64 -19.09 -10.90
N CYS A 419 -8.74 -19.22 -9.93
CA CYS A 419 -9.07 -19.33 -8.49
C CYS A 419 -9.99 -18.20 -8.01
N HIS A 420 -9.71 -16.97 -8.44
CA HIS A 420 -10.47 -15.77 -8.04
C HIS A 420 -11.91 -15.73 -8.56
N ASN A 421 -12.30 -16.60 -9.47
CA ASN A 421 -13.70 -16.69 -9.93
C ASN A 421 -14.60 -17.28 -8.84
N CYS A 422 -14.05 -18.14 -7.99
CA CYS A 422 -14.75 -18.73 -6.84
C CYS A 422 -14.25 -18.18 -5.50
N HIS A 423 -12.94 -17.92 -5.39
CA HIS A 423 -12.33 -17.41 -4.16
C HIS A 423 -12.41 -15.88 -4.12
N THR A 424 -13.38 -15.36 -3.40
CA THR A 424 -13.60 -13.91 -3.23
C THR A 424 -13.02 -13.36 -1.92
N GLY A 425 -12.33 -14.21 -1.16
CA GLY A 425 -11.81 -13.88 0.17
C GLY A 425 -12.82 -14.03 1.32
N SER A 426 -14.09 -14.28 0.99
CA SER A 426 -15.17 -14.67 1.91
C SER A 426 -15.95 -15.85 1.31
N PHE A 427 -16.98 -16.30 2.02
CA PHE A 427 -17.90 -17.28 1.44
C PHE A 427 -18.64 -16.68 0.24
N PRO A 428 -18.94 -17.50 -0.79
CA PRO A 428 -19.80 -17.05 -1.87
C PRO A 428 -21.12 -16.51 -1.28
N LYS A 429 -21.62 -15.41 -1.84
CA LYS A 429 -23.01 -15.01 -1.57
C LYS A 429 -23.89 -16.03 -2.28
N GLU A 430 -24.82 -16.65 -1.52
CA GLU A 430 -25.87 -17.49 -2.07
C GLU A 430 -26.76 -16.72 -3.05
#